data_056b941030283c1cc5c05fb16cf1672e
#
_entry.id   056b941030283c1cc5c05fb16cf1672e
#
_cell.length_a   1.000
_cell.length_b   1.000
_cell.length_c   1.000
_cell.angle_alpha   90.00
_cell.angle_beta   90.00
_cell.angle_gamma   90.00
#
_symmetry.space_group_name_H-M   'P 1'
#
loop_
_entity.id
_entity.type
_entity.pdbx_description
1 polymer ?
#
loop_
_entity_poly.entity_id
_entity_poly.type
_entity_poly.pdbx_seq_one_letter_code
_entity_poly.pdbx_strand_id
1 'polypeptide(L)'
;RELTTPLGFVDDGAMEAETRKIMARLNPNFKKIKEPVSALSGGQRQSVAIARAVYFKAKILIMDEPTAALGVHETQMVADLIKELKNQGLGIFLISHDTREMMELCDRVAVMKNGQLIGIERVEDVTEDDILSMIIMGKNPKKAA
;
A
#
# COMPACT_ATOMS: atom_id res chain seq x y z
N ARG A 1 -9.50 -17.52 -4.58
CA ARG A 1 -10.53 -18.49 -4.94
C ARG A 1 -10.80 -18.33 -6.43
N GLU A 2 -10.63 -19.39 -7.21
CA GLU A 2 -10.94 -19.38 -8.63
C GLU A 2 -12.47 -19.35 -8.83
N LEU A 3 -12.91 -18.65 -9.88
CA LEU A 3 -14.29 -18.71 -10.31
C LEU A 3 -14.44 -19.97 -11.17
N THR A 4 -15.51 -20.73 -10.92
CA THR A 4 -15.75 -21.98 -11.61
C THR A 4 -17.12 -21.96 -12.30
N THR A 5 -17.20 -22.64 -13.45
CA THR A 5 -18.46 -22.94 -14.14
C THR A 5 -19.33 -23.88 -13.28
N PRO A 6 -20.62 -24.03 -13.58
CA PRO A 6 -21.49 -25.00 -12.90
C PRO A 6 -20.97 -26.46 -12.95
N LEU A 7 -20.14 -26.78 -13.91
CA LEU A 7 -19.50 -28.09 -14.07
C LEU A 7 -18.18 -28.24 -13.32
N GLY A 8 -17.73 -27.20 -12.56
CA GLY A 8 -16.52 -27.25 -11.76
C GLY A 8 -15.21 -26.93 -12.50
N PHE A 9 -15.27 -26.54 -13.78
CA PHE A 9 -14.10 -26.08 -14.53
C PHE A 9 -13.80 -24.62 -14.22
N VAL A 10 -12.54 -24.22 -14.32
CA VAL A 10 -12.14 -22.81 -14.17
C VAL A 10 -12.81 -21.95 -15.24
N ASP A 11 -13.44 -20.86 -14.82
CA ASP A 11 -14.08 -19.89 -15.70
C ASP A 11 -13.15 -18.70 -15.94
N ASP A 12 -12.25 -18.83 -16.91
CA ASP A 12 -11.29 -17.80 -17.29
C ASP A 12 -11.97 -16.51 -17.74
N GLY A 13 -13.14 -16.59 -18.39
CA GLY A 13 -13.88 -15.43 -18.87
C GLY A 13 -14.44 -14.61 -17.70
N ALA A 14 -15.05 -15.28 -16.72
CA ALA A 14 -15.55 -14.62 -15.52
C ALA A 14 -14.40 -14.04 -14.68
N MET A 15 -13.28 -14.75 -14.56
CA MET A 15 -12.10 -14.26 -13.85
C MET A 15 -11.48 -13.03 -14.54
N GLU A 16 -11.39 -13.03 -15.86
CA GLU A 16 -10.90 -11.86 -16.61
C GLU A 16 -11.84 -10.66 -16.42
N ALA A 17 -13.15 -10.87 -16.50
CA ALA A 17 -14.13 -9.80 -16.31
C ALA A 17 -14.05 -9.15 -14.92
N GLU A 18 -13.96 -9.96 -13.85
CA GLU A 18 -13.80 -9.46 -12.49
C GLU A 18 -12.45 -8.76 -12.30
N THR A 19 -11.37 -9.29 -12.86
CA THR A 19 -10.04 -8.66 -12.82
C THR A 19 -10.09 -7.29 -13.50
N ARG A 20 -10.69 -7.17 -14.68
CA ARG A 20 -10.85 -5.89 -15.38
C ARG A 20 -11.63 -4.88 -14.55
N LYS A 21 -12.71 -5.30 -13.91
CA LYS A 21 -13.55 -4.45 -13.08
C LYS A 21 -12.76 -3.86 -11.89
N ILE A 22 -11.96 -4.69 -11.21
CA ILE A 22 -11.14 -4.24 -10.08
C ILE A 22 -10.02 -3.35 -10.56
N MET A 23 -9.29 -3.76 -11.59
CA MET A 23 -8.18 -2.99 -12.12
C MET A 23 -8.63 -1.63 -12.70
N ALA A 24 -9.82 -1.55 -13.30
CA ALA A 24 -10.38 -0.28 -13.75
C ALA A 24 -10.59 0.74 -12.63
N ARG A 25 -10.82 0.27 -11.40
CA ARG A 25 -10.93 1.14 -10.21
C ARG A 25 -9.56 1.53 -9.65
N LEU A 26 -8.63 0.59 -9.58
CA LEU A 26 -7.35 0.77 -8.88
C LEU A 26 -6.25 1.32 -9.78
N ASN A 27 -6.26 0.94 -11.05
CA ASN A 27 -5.29 1.38 -12.05
C ASN A 27 -5.97 1.35 -13.43
N PRO A 28 -6.71 2.41 -13.82
CA PRO A 28 -7.47 2.45 -15.08
C PRO A 28 -6.61 2.24 -16.33
N ASN A 29 -5.33 2.54 -16.26
CA ASN A 29 -4.38 2.39 -17.36
C ASN A 29 -3.78 0.98 -17.48
N PHE A 30 -4.15 0.06 -16.60
CA PHE A 30 -3.64 -1.31 -16.61
C PHE A 30 -4.26 -2.13 -17.74
N LYS A 31 -3.46 -2.45 -18.76
CA LYS A 31 -3.93 -3.20 -19.95
C LYS A 31 -3.47 -4.66 -20.00
N LYS A 32 -2.44 -5.03 -19.22
CA LYS A 32 -1.73 -6.32 -19.32
C LYS A 32 -2.37 -7.44 -18.49
N ILE A 33 -3.70 -7.62 -18.61
CA ILE A 33 -4.45 -8.59 -17.77
C ILE A 33 -4.08 -10.04 -18.06
N LYS A 34 -3.72 -10.35 -19.30
CA LYS A 34 -3.34 -11.72 -19.74
C LYS A 34 -1.84 -12.00 -19.66
N GLU A 35 -1.05 -11.00 -19.36
CA GLU A 35 0.40 -11.16 -19.22
C GLU A 35 0.74 -11.88 -17.90
N PRO A 36 1.78 -12.72 -17.89
CA PRO A 36 2.27 -13.28 -16.65
C PRO A 36 2.81 -12.16 -15.74
N VAL A 37 2.63 -12.31 -14.42
CA VAL A 37 3.08 -11.30 -13.43
C VAL A 37 4.57 -10.99 -13.55
N SER A 38 5.38 -11.94 -13.98
CA SER A 38 6.82 -11.76 -14.24
C SER A 38 7.14 -10.74 -15.35
N ALA A 39 6.21 -10.54 -16.30
CA ALA A 39 6.37 -9.56 -17.40
C ALA A 39 5.88 -8.15 -17.04
N LEU A 40 5.35 -7.96 -15.82
CA LEU A 40 4.85 -6.67 -15.34
C LEU A 40 5.99 -5.83 -14.75
N SER A 41 5.86 -4.50 -14.83
CA SER A 41 6.75 -3.58 -14.09
C SER A 41 6.53 -3.69 -12.58
N GLY A 42 7.43 -3.11 -11.78
CA GLY A 42 7.34 -3.10 -10.32
C GLY A 42 6.00 -2.54 -9.83
N GLY A 43 5.63 -1.35 -10.27
CA GLY A 43 4.37 -0.71 -9.90
C GLY A 43 3.14 -1.48 -10.38
N GLN A 44 3.23 -2.12 -11.56
CA GLN A 44 2.15 -2.99 -12.06
C GLN A 44 1.98 -4.23 -11.19
N ARG A 45 3.08 -4.87 -10.76
CA ARG A 45 3.03 -6.00 -9.81
C ARG A 45 2.41 -5.58 -8.48
N GLN A 46 2.79 -4.40 -7.97
CA GLN A 46 2.23 -3.86 -6.73
C GLN A 46 0.73 -3.62 -6.86
N SER A 47 0.28 -3.01 -7.97
CA SER A 47 -1.15 -2.82 -8.25
C SER A 47 -1.92 -4.15 -8.26
N VAL A 48 -1.35 -5.22 -8.82
CA VAL A 48 -1.97 -6.55 -8.83
C VAL A 48 -2.05 -7.14 -7.41
N ALA A 49 -0.99 -6.97 -6.59
CA ALA A 49 -0.99 -7.44 -5.20
C ALA A 49 -2.09 -6.74 -4.37
N ILE A 50 -2.23 -5.43 -4.52
CA ILE A 50 -3.27 -4.63 -3.87
C ILE A 50 -4.67 -5.02 -4.38
N ALA A 51 -4.83 -5.17 -5.71
CA ALA A 51 -6.09 -5.59 -6.32
C ALA A 51 -6.57 -6.94 -5.75
N ARG A 52 -5.65 -7.88 -5.53
CA ARG A 52 -5.94 -9.16 -4.90
C ARG A 52 -6.51 -8.97 -3.47
N ALA A 53 -5.89 -8.13 -2.65
CA ALA A 53 -6.37 -7.86 -1.29
C ALA A 53 -7.77 -7.22 -1.29
N VAL A 54 -8.01 -6.26 -2.18
CA VAL A 54 -9.30 -5.59 -2.36
C VAL A 54 -10.38 -6.58 -2.85
N TYR A 55 -10.05 -7.46 -3.78
CA TYR A 55 -10.96 -8.50 -4.26
C TYR A 55 -11.48 -9.38 -3.13
N PHE A 56 -10.61 -9.76 -2.20
CA PHE A 56 -10.99 -10.55 -1.02
C PHE A 56 -11.63 -9.74 0.09
N LYS A 57 -11.98 -8.47 -0.15
CA LYS A 57 -12.65 -7.56 0.81
C LYS A 57 -11.84 -7.45 2.11
N ALA A 58 -10.53 -7.36 2.01
CA ALA A 58 -9.68 -7.08 3.15
C ALA A 58 -10.16 -5.80 3.86
N LYS A 59 -10.22 -5.82 5.17
CA LYS A 59 -10.53 -4.64 5.99
C LYS A 59 -9.26 -3.91 6.42
N ILE A 60 -8.16 -4.64 6.44
CA ILE A 60 -6.83 -4.13 6.81
C ILE A 60 -5.85 -4.61 5.74
N LEU A 61 -5.00 -3.72 5.28
CA LEU A 61 -3.93 -3.97 4.34
C LEU A 61 -2.60 -3.65 5.02
N ILE A 62 -1.65 -4.57 4.97
CA ILE A 62 -0.29 -4.35 5.43
C ILE A 62 0.60 -4.26 4.19
N MET A 63 1.30 -3.16 4.04
CA MET A 63 2.23 -2.90 2.96
C MET A 63 3.62 -2.72 3.53
N ASP A 64 4.55 -3.54 3.09
CA ASP A 64 5.95 -3.48 3.49
C ASP A 64 6.76 -2.95 2.31
N GLU A 65 7.32 -1.74 2.47
CA GLU A 65 8.11 -1.02 1.46
C GLU A 65 7.45 -1.01 0.05
N PRO A 66 6.18 -0.55 -0.08
CA PRO A 66 5.43 -0.74 -1.32
C PRO A 66 5.98 0.05 -2.50
N THR A 67 6.81 1.05 -2.26
CA THR A 67 7.41 1.95 -3.25
C THR A 67 8.91 1.68 -3.46
N ALA A 68 9.49 0.80 -2.66
CA ALA A 68 10.91 0.46 -2.77
C ALA A 68 11.25 -0.05 -4.19
N ALA A 69 12.33 0.46 -4.76
CA ALA A 69 12.81 0.12 -6.10
C ALA A 69 11.83 0.44 -7.26
N LEU A 70 10.88 1.34 -7.03
CA LEU A 70 10.02 1.89 -8.08
C LEU A 70 10.57 3.20 -8.63
N GLY A 71 10.30 3.48 -9.90
CA GLY A 71 10.57 4.80 -10.48
C GLY A 71 9.58 5.85 -9.96
N VAL A 72 9.90 7.14 -10.13
CA VAL A 72 9.10 8.26 -9.63
C VAL A 72 7.62 8.17 -10.04
N HIS A 73 7.35 7.84 -11.31
CA HIS A 73 6.00 7.70 -11.81
C HIS A 73 5.24 6.54 -11.17
N GLU A 74 5.91 5.42 -10.96
CA GLU A 74 5.33 4.23 -10.33
C GLU A 74 5.07 4.43 -8.84
N THR A 75 5.97 5.13 -8.15
CA THR A 75 5.79 5.56 -6.75
C THR A 75 4.53 6.40 -6.61
N GLN A 76 4.35 7.41 -7.48
CA GLN A 76 3.17 8.24 -7.45
C GLN A 76 1.88 7.45 -7.69
N MET A 77 1.88 6.50 -8.63
CA MET A 77 0.72 5.63 -8.88
C MET A 77 0.35 4.80 -7.64
N VAL A 78 1.34 4.28 -6.91
CA VAL A 78 1.10 3.53 -5.67
C VAL A 78 0.59 4.45 -4.56
N ALA A 79 1.16 5.64 -4.43
CA ALA A 79 0.71 6.65 -3.46
C ALA A 79 -0.75 7.05 -3.69
N ASP A 80 -1.14 7.32 -4.94
CA ASP A 80 -2.51 7.67 -5.30
C ASP A 80 -3.48 6.53 -4.99
N LEU A 81 -3.07 5.29 -5.25
CA LEU A 81 -3.85 4.10 -4.92
C LEU A 81 -4.04 3.93 -3.42
N ILE A 82 -3.01 4.17 -2.61
CA ILE A 82 -3.10 4.15 -1.14
C ILE A 82 -4.10 5.20 -0.64
N LYS A 83 -4.04 6.42 -1.16
CA LYS A 83 -4.97 7.51 -0.83
C LYS A 83 -6.42 7.14 -1.18
N GLU A 84 -6.64 6.54 -2.34
CA GLU A 84 -7.98 6.11 -2.74
C GLU A 84 -8.54 5.02 -1.81
N LEU A 85 -7.73 4.01 -1.47
CA LEU A 85 -8.14 2.94 -0.56
C LEU A 85 -8.42 3.45 0.85
N LYS A 86 -7.61 4.38 1.34
CA LYS A 86 -7.83 5.10 2.60
C LYS A 86 -9.18 5.83 2.60
N ASN A 87 -9.49 6.57 1.53
CA ASN A 87 -10.75 7.27 1.36
C ASN A 87 -11.98 6.33 1.30
N GLN A 88 -11.77 5.09 0.88
CA GLN A 88 -12.78 4.03 0.92
C GLN A 88 -12.95 3.39 2.31
N GLY A 89 -12.21 3.85 3.33
CA GLY A 89 -12.30 3.37 4.70
C GLY A 89 -11.49 2.10 4.97
N LEU A 90 -10.54 1.73 4.10
CA LEU A 90 -9.64 0.62 4.36
C LEU A 90 -8.60 1.01 5.41
N GLY A 91 -8.41 0.19 6.43
CA GLY A 91 -7.30 0.34 7.37
C GLY A 91 -5.99 -0.05 6.69
N ILE A 92 -4.97 0.82 6.72
CA ILE A 92 -3.68 0.55 6.06
C ILE A 92 -2.56 0.67 7.08
N PHE A 93 -1.74 -0.38 7.19
CA PHE A 93 -0.44 -0.35 7.84
C PHE A 93 0.63 -0.23 6.76
N LEU A 94 1.29 0.92 6.72
CA LEU A 94 2.39 1.20 5.80
C LEU A 94 3.71 1.10 6.56
N ILE A 95 4.59 0.21 6.14
CA ILE A 95 5.96 0.12 6.62
C ILE A 95 6.83 0.74 5.54
N SER A 96 7.57 1.79 5.87
CA SER A 96 8.46 2.50 4.97
C SER A 96 9.61 3.13 5.75
N HIS A 97 10.73 3.33 5.10
CA HIS A 97 11.85 4.13 5.62
C HIS A 97 11.87 5.54 5.02
N ASP A 98 10.97 5.86 4.10
CA ASP A 98 10.81 7.19 3.53
C ASP A 98 9.86 8.04 4.40
N THR A 99 10.45 8.97 5.15
CA THR A 99 9.71 9.86 6.05
C THR A 99 8.74 10.77 5.32
N ARG A 100 9.06 11.20 4.09
CA ARG A 100 8.18 12.06 3.28
C ARG A 100 6.95 11.32 2.82
N GLU A 101 7.13 10.09 2.35
CA GLU A 101 6.02 9.21 1.98
C GLU A 101 5.08 9.00 3.18
N MET A 102 5.63 8.72 4.36
CA MET A 102 4.83 8.55 5.57
C MET A 102 4.07 9.82 5.95
N MET A 103 4.70 11.00 5.88
CA MET A 103 4.06 12.28 6.14
C MET A 103 2.93 12.59 5.17
N GLU A 104 3.05 12.16 3.91
CA GLU A 104 2.05 12.42 2.88
C GLU A 104 0.85 11.47 2.96
N LEU A 105 1.07 10.20 3.31
CA LEU A 105 0.06 9.14 3.17
C LEU A 105 -0.62 8.75 4.48
N CYS A 106 0.07 8.89 5.62
CA CYS A 106 -0.39 8.37 6.90
C CYS A 106 -1.15 9.42 7.73
N ASP A 107 -2.07 8.98 8.59
CA ASP A 107 -2.69 9.81 9.63
C ASP A 107 -1.86 9.79 10.92
N ARG A 108 -1.18 8.67 11.16
CA ARG A 108 -0.36 8.44 12.35
C ARG A 108 0.92 7.75 11.94
N VAL A 109 2.01 8.07 12.64
CA VAL A 109 3.30 7.42 12.50
C VAL A 109 3.71 6.75 13.80
N ALA A 110 4.14 5.50 13.72
CA ALA A 110 4.73 4.75 14.81
C ALA A 110 6.23 4.58 14.53
N VAL A 111 7.08 5.16 15.36
CA VAL A 111 8.53 5.05 15.20
C VAL A 111 9.04 3.88 16.02
N MET A 112 9.73 2.96 15.35
CA MET A 112 10.38 1.82 15.96
C MET A 112 11.90 1.92 15.83
N LYS A 113 12.63 1.52 16.89
CA LYS A 113 14.09 1.44 16.90
C LYS A 113 14.54 0.23 17.71
N ASN A 114 15.42 -0.59 17.13
CA ASN A 114 15.95 -1.78 17.79
C ASN A 114 14.88 -2.68 18.42
N GLY A 115 13.77 -2.89 17.71
CA GLY A 115 12.65 -3.70 18.18
C GLY A 115 11.76 -3.02 19.26
N GLN A 116 12.01 -1.78 19.62
CA GLN A 116 11.23 -1.02 20.59
C GLN A 116 10.40 0.06 19.94
N LEU A 117 9.19 0.27 20.41
CA LEU A 117 8.33 1.37 20.01
C LEU A 117 8.77 2.65 20.76
N ILE A 118 9.26 3.63 20.01
CA ILE A 118 9.71 4.92 20.54
C ILE A 118 8.53 5.85 20.80
N GLY A 119 7.57 5.87 19.89
CA GLY A 119 6.36 6.67 20.04
C GLY A 119 5.39 6.47 18.89
N ILE A 120 4.16 6.92 19.11
CA ILE A 120 3.11 6.98 18.10
C ILE A 120 2.57 8.41 18.13
N GLU A 121 2.68 9.09 16.99
CA GLU A 121 2.25 10.49 16.85
C GLU A 121 1.23 10.62 15.70
N ARG A 122 0.42 11.66 15.74
CA ARG A 122 -0.37 12.08 14.58
C ARG A 122 0.54 12.85 13.63
N VAL A 123 0.40 12.62 12.36
CA VAL A 123 1.23 13.29 11.34
C VAL A 123 1.02 14.81 11.38
N GLU A 124 -0.20 15.28 11.66
CA GLU A 124 -0.52 16.71 11.78
C GLU A 124 0.16 17.41 12.98
N ASP A 125 0.62 16.64 13.97
CA ASP A 125 1.22 17.18 15.21
C ASP A 125 2.75 17.14 15.19
N VAL A 126 3.38 16.57 14.18
CA VAL A 126 4.84 16.38 14.11
C VAL A 126 5.40 16.86 12.78
N THR A 127 6.67 17.21 12.79
CA THR A 127 7.45 17.52 11.59
C THR A 127 8.26 16.30 11.14
N GLU A 128 8.77 16.34 9.91
CA GLU A 128 9.72 15.33 9.42
C GLU A 128 10.95 15.24 10.32
N ASP A 129 11.47 16.39 10.79
CA ASP A 129 12.62 16.48 11.71
C ASP A 129 12.35 15.82 13.07
N ASP A 130 11.13 15.96 13.60
CA ASP A 130 10.73 15.27 14.83
C ASP A 130 10.79 13.76 14.65
N ILE A 131 10.26 13.22 13.53
CA ILE A 131 10.30 11.80 13.21
C ILE A 131 11.75 11.33 13.05
N LEU A 132 12.58 12.05 12.29
CA LEU A 132 13.99 11.75 12.13
C LEU A 132 14.74 11.75 13.47
N SER A 133 14.44 12.71 14.34
CA SER A 133 15.00 12.75 15.71
C SER A 133 14.61 11.52 16.51
N MET A 134 13.36 11.10 16.45
CA MET A 134 12.92 9.86 17.12
C MET A 134 13.65 8.62 16.57
N ILE A 135 13.83 8.52 15.27
CA ILE A 135 14.57 7.43 14.63
C ILE A 135 16.05 7.42 15.07
N ILE A 136 16.70 8.59 15.02
CA ILE A 136 18.13 8.71 15.29
C ILE A 136 18.42 8.58 16.80
N MET A 137 17.70 9.33 17.63
CA MET A 137 17.97 9.40 19.07
C MET A 137 17.29 8.28 19.87
N GLY A 138 16.23 7.67 19.32
CA GLY A 138 15.46 6.67 20.05
C GLY A 138 14.69 7.25 21.24
N LYS A 139 14.34 8.53 21.18
CA LYS A 139 13.58 9.23 22.20
C LYS A 139 12.51 10.11 21.54
N ASN A 140 11.32 10.13 22.15
CA ASN A 140 10.26 11.02 21.70
C ASN A 140 10.50 12.41 22.32
N PRO A 141 10.77 13.46 21.52
CA PRO A 141 11.04 14.79 22.06
C PRO A 141 9.85 15.37 22.85
N LYS A 142 8.62 14.99 22.53
CA LYS A 142 7.40 15.43 23.22
C LYS A 142 7.16 14.76 24.58
N LYS A 143 7.83 13.64 24.85
CA LYS A 143 7.71 12.90 26.13
C LYS A 143 8.90 13.14 27.07
N ALA A 144 9.85 13.95 26.63
CA ALA A 144 11.05 14.29 27.40
C ALA A 144 10.94 15.64 28.15
N ALA A 145 9.78 16.29 28.08
CA ALA A 145 9.46 17.53 28.79
C ALA A 145 8.57 17.26 30.00
#